data_fb363d2cc5e54dbf93417e2688240fb5
#
_entry.id   fb363d2cc5e54dbf93417e2688240fb5
#
_cell.length_a   1.000
_cell.length_b   1.000
_cell.length_c   1.000
_cell.angle_alpha   90.00
_cell.angle_beta   90.00
_cell.angle_gamma   90.00
#
_symmetry.space_group_name_H-M   'P 1'
#
loop_
_entity.id
_entity.type
_entity.pdbx_description
1 polymer ?
#
loop_
_entity_poly.entity_id
_entity_poly.type
_entity_poly.pdbx_seq_one_letter_code
_entity_poly.pdbx_strand_id
1 'polypeptide(L)'
;MKKVSCFLFLFLVTLFLSAQQNKNDSLRQLLVVAKEDTSKVNLLNQLSRYFNESKPDSNLFYGLQALELSRKINYNEGEIDALLNTCAGFTLSGNYSKALENGLEALKKSEASYNDRQMAISFLSIGVIYSIQEDHRMGIPYELKAKEIYERLHDSLNIGNTLLNTGVSYNQLNQLDSARIYLNESLEIALRFKNDDLMSSVYLSLGIVNLKMMQYDIGISYCRLSLPYFKKTNDHLFLSSIYYYMSDIFDSTGRRDSAFYYSRLALQHAREMGSPQLLLYSTKQLSALFKESNKLDSAFIYQELAMNAKDSLTNQEKQRQVQALTFNEQMRQIEIAKKKSEEVAVRKRNLELGGIAIFIPIFLLGILLLGRRKVKSRTIEFLGVLGLLFLFEFIVLFAHPFIGHWTHESPVWMLLILVAVAAILIPIHHRSETWIKKKLASKPEVKH
;
A
#
# COMPACT_ATOMS: atom_id res chain seq x y z
N MET A 1 33.16 -37.58 5.72
CA MET A 1 31.69 -37.30 5.79
C MET A 1 31.36 -35.85 6.15
N LYS A 2 32.12 -35.14 7.00
CA LYS A 2 31.81 -33.72 7.37
C LYS A 2 31.95 -32.69 6.24
N LYS A 3 32.78 -32.90 5.23
CA LYS A 3 32.95 -31.96 4.09
C LYS A 3 31.83 -32.02 3.04
N VAL A 4 31.16 -33.16 2.90
CA VAL A 4 30.03 -33.34 1.95
C VAL A 4 28.76 -32.69 2.48
N SER A 5 28.54 -32.71 3.80
CA SER A 5 27.37 -32.08 4.46
C SER A 5 27.41 -30.54 4.34
N CYS A 6 28.61 -29.94 4.42
CA CYS A 6 28.75 -28.49 4.30
C CYS A 6 28.52 -28.00 2.86
N PHE A 7 28.91 -28.80 1.86
CA PHE A 7 28.69 -28.48 0.45
C PHE A 7 27.23 -28.62 0.02
N LEU A 8 26.51 -29.61 0.56
CA LEU A 8 25.07 -29.79 0.32
C LEU A 8 24.24 -28.62 0.98
N PHE A 9 24.68 -28.18 2.16
CA PHE A 9 24.03 -27.07 2.85
C PHE A 9 24.22 -25.74 2.12
N LEU A 10 25.45 -25.47 1.62
CA LEU A 10 25.70 -24.29 0.79
C LEU A 10 24.92 -24.34 -0.55
N PHE A 11 24.81 -25.53 -1.15
CA PHE A 11 24.02 -25.69 -2.39
C PHE A 11 22.51 -25.51 -2.19
N LEU A 12 21.97 -25.94 -1.05
CA LEU A 12 20.56 -25.72 -0.70
C LEU A 12 20.26 -24.23 -0.40
N VAL A 13 21.15 -23.53 0.30
CA VAL A 13 21.00 -22.09 0.57
C VAL A 13 21.08 -21.28 -0.73
N THR A 14 21.98 -21.63 -1.64
CA THR A 14 22.04 -20.97 -2.97
C THR A 14 20.82 -21.27 -3.83
N LEU A 15 20.22 -22.45 -3.72
CA LEU A 15 18.96 -22.79 -4.41
C LEU A 15 17.76 -22.01 -3.85
N PHE A 16 17.69 -21.78 -2.54
CA PHE A 16 16.61 -20.98 -1.94
C PHE A 16 16.73 -19.49 -2.31
N LEU A 17 17.92 -18.92 -2.23
CA LEU A 17 18.20 -17.55 -2.67
C LEU A 17 17.94 -17.38 -4.18
N SER A 18 18.33 -18.37 -5.00
CA SER A 18 18.06 -18.33 -6.44
C SER A 18 16.60 -18.54 -6.77
N ALA A 19 15.84 -19.31 -5.99
CA ALA A 19 14.39 -19.49 -6.21
C ALA A 19 13.60 -18.21 -5.89
N GLN A 20 14.00 -17.48 -4.85
CA GLN A 20 13.36 -16.24 -4.47
C GLN A 20 13.73 -15.11 -5.45
N GLN A 21 14.97 -15.06 -5.90
CA GLN A 21 15.46 -14.15 -6.94
C GLN A 21 14.82 -14.45 -8.30
N ASN A 22 14.68 -15.73 -8.68
CA ASN A 22 13.96 -16.17 -9.88
C ASN A 22 12.49 -15.74 -9.90
N LYS A 23 11.80 -15.74 -8.76
CA LYS A 23 10.40 -15.31 -8.68
C LYS A 23 10.25 -13.80 -8.95
N ASN A 24 11.14 -12.99 -8.41
CA ASN A 24 11.14 -11.54 -8.64
C ASN A 24 11.47 -11.21 -10.10
N ASP A 25 12.48 -11.86 -10.67
CA ASP A 25 12.88 -11.64 -12.06
C ASP A 25 11.79 -12.11 -13.03
N SER A 26 11.11 -13.21 -12.72
CA SER A 26 9.93 -13.68 -13.46
C SER A 26 8.78 -12.68 -13.42
N LEU A 27 8.43 -12.13 -12.23
CA LEU A 27 7.38 -11.12 -12.11
C LEU A 27 7.71 -9.83 -12.87
N ARG A 28 8.99 -9.41 -12.86
CA ARG A 28 9.43 -8.23 -13.61
C ARG A 28 9.37 -8.45 -15.13
N GLN A 29 9.74 -9.62 -15.61
CA GLN A 29 9.63 -9.98 -17.04
C GLN A 29 8.17 -9.98 -17.50
N LEU A 30 7.26 -10.54 -16.70
CA LEU A 30 5.82 -10.50 -16.96
C LEU A 30 5.29 -9.06 -16.99
N LEU A 31 5.79 -8.19 -16.10
CA LEU A 31 5.36 -6.79 -16.05
C LEU A 31 5.70 -6.01 -17.33
N VAL A 32 6.85 -6.30 -17.97
CA VAL A 32 7.28 -5.61 -19.21
C VAL A 32 6.32 -5.87 -20.37
N VAL A 33 5.73 -7.06 -20.45
CA VAL A 33 4.84 -7.46 -21.53
C VAL A 33 3.35 -7.32 -21.18
N ALA A 34 3.03 -6.96 -19.93
CA ALA A 34 1.66 -6.86 -19.45
C ALA A 34 0.95 -5.65 -20.03
N LYS A 35 -0.27 -5.85 -20.53
CA LYS A 35 -1.17 -4.78 -20.96
C LYS A 35 -1.67 -3.99 -19.74
N GLU A 36 -2.09 -2.75 -19.98
CA GLU A 36 -2.68 -1.91 -18.93
C GLU A 36 -4.10 -2.37 -18.57
N ASP A 37 -4.18 -3.50 -17.88
CA ASP A 37 -5.41 -4.13 -17.42
C ASP A 37 -5.28 -4.59 -15.95
N THR A 38 -6.27 -5.28 -15.44
CA THR A 38 -6.29 -5.81 -14.07
C THR A 38 -5.13 -6.76 -13.79
N SER A 39 -4.64 -7.49 -14.79
CA SER A 39 -3.50 -8.41 -14.64
C SER A 39 -2.23 -7.65 -14.31
N LYS A 40 -2.00 -6.50 -14.96
CA LYS A 40 -0.84 -5.63 -14.67
C LYS A 40 -0.93 -5.02 -13.28
N VAL A 41 -2.12 -4.58 -12.84
CA VAL A 41 -2.34 -4.10 -11.47
C VAL A 41 -1.98 -5.20 -10.46
N ASN A 42 -2.44 -6.43 -10.68
CA ASN A 42 -2.16 -7.55 -9.79
C ASN A 42 -0.67 -7.90 -9.75
N LEU A 43 0.04 -7.84 -10.88
CA LEU A 43 1.50 -8.02 -10.92
C LEU A 43 2.24 -6.92 -10.14
N LEU A 44 1.84 -5.67 -10.30
CA LEU A 44 2.41 -4.54 -9.56
C LEU A 44 2.17 -4.69 -8.05
N ASN A 45 0.96 -5.08 -7.64
CA ASN A 45 0.62 -5.36 -6.25
C ASN A 45 1.44 -6.54 -5.68
N GLN A 46 1.67 -7.59 -6.46
CA GLN A 46 2.51 -8.70 -6.05
C GLN A 46 3.98 -8.28 -5.88
N LEU A 47 4.52 -7.49 -6.80
CA LEU A 47 5.88 -6.94 -6.68
C LEU A 47 6.02 -6.01 -5.48
N SER A 48 5.03 -5.12 -5.26
CA SER A 48 5.01 -4.25 -4.08
C SER A 48 5.06 -5.07 -2.79
N ARG A 49 4.21 -6.08 -2.67
CA ARG A 49 4.15 -6.98 -1.51
C ARG A 49 5.44 -7.77 -1.30
N TYR A 50 6.08 -8.21 -2.38
CA TYR A 50 7.37 -8.91 -2.32
C TYR A 50 8.47 -8.07 -1.66
N PHE A 51 8.45 -6.75 -1.85
CA PHE A 51 9.43 -5.84 -1.28
C PHE A 51 9.02 -5.26 0.09
N ASN A 52 7.87 -5.65 0.63
CA ASN A 52 7.32 -5.07 1.86
C ASN A 52 8.29 -5.16 3.06
N GLU A 53 9.02 -6.26 3.20
CA GLU A 53 9.91 -6.48 4.34
C GLU A 53 11.36 -6.03 4.11
N SER A 54 11.79 -5.88 2.84
CA SER A 54 13.21 -5.73 2.51
C SER A 54 13.59 -4.39 1.92
N LYS A 55 12.71 -3.74 1.16
CA LYS A 55 13.00 -2.53 0.39
C LYS A 55 11.78 -1.61 0.31
N PRO A 56 11.56 -0.75 1.31
CA PRO A 56 10.41 0.18 1.33
C PRO A 56 10.25 1.02 0.06
N ASP A 57 11.36 1.51 -0.51
CA ASP A 57 11.33 2.31 -1.75
C ASP A 57 10.81 1.51 -2.93
N SER A 58 11.22 0.24 -3.06
CA SER A 58 10.72 -0.64 -4.12
C SER A 58 9.25 -1.02 -3.90
N ASN A 59 8.84 -1.25 -2.65
CA ASN A 59 7.45 -1.46 -2.29
C ASN A 59 6.60 -0.27 -2.74
N LEU A 60 6.99 0.95 -2.35
CA LEU A 60 6.28 2.17 -2.71
C LEU A 60 6.27 2.41 -4.23
N PHE A 61 7.39 2.17 -4.92
CA PHE A 61 7.48 2.34 -6.36
C PHE A 61 6.44 1.49 -7.11
N TYR A 62 6.34 0.20 -6.80
CA TYR A 62 5.36 -0.69 -7.44
C TYR A 62 3.93 -0.45 -6.93
N GLY A 63 3.77 -0.20 -5.64
CA GLY A 63 2.47 0.07 -5.03
C GLY A 63 1.79 1.31 -5.59
N LEU A 64 2.54 2.41 -5.78
CA LEU A 64 2.02 3.64 -6.36
C LEU A 64 1.66 3.49 -7.84
N GLN A 65 2.42 2.72 -8.61
CA GLN A 65 2.05 2.39 -9.99
C GLN A 65 0.77 1.53 -10.05
N ALA A 66 0.65 0.56 -9.14
CA ALA A 66 -0.58 -0.24 -9.02
C ALA A 66 -1.77 0.65 -8.68
N LEU A 67 -1.62 1.60 -7.76
CA LEU A 67 -2.65 2.53 -7.34
C LEU A 67 -3.09 3.45 -8.49
N GLU A 68 -2.14 3.99 -9.24
CA GLU A 68 -2.44 4.84 -10.38
C GLU A 68 -3.19 4.08 -11.49
N LEU A 69 -2.68 2.88 -11.85
CA LEU A 69 -3.30 2.09 -12.91
C LEU A 69 -4.68 1.57 -12.50
N SER A 70 -4.86 1.10 -11.25
CA SER A 70 -6.16 0.63 -10.76
C SER A 70 -7.22 1.73 -10.78
N ARG A 71 -6.86 2.96 -10.40
CA ARG A 71 -7.75 4.14 -10.53
C ARG A 71 -8.09 4.46 -11.97
N LYS A 72 -7.09 4.42 -12.88
CA LYS A 72 -7.28 4.68 -14.32
C LYS A 72 -8.27 3.72 -14.98
N ILE A 73 -8.23 2.43 -14.57
CA ILE A 73 -9.10 1.39 -15.16
C ILE A 73 -10.34 1.05 -14.31
N ASN A 74 -10.58 1.80 -13.23
CA ASN A 74 -11.68 1.60 -12.27
C ASN A 74 -11.69 0.19 -11.65
N TYR A 75 -10.51 -0.36 -11.33
CA TYR A 75 -10.37 -1.67 -10.68
C TYR A 75 -10.28 -1.52 -9.16
N ASN A 76 -11.43 -1.52 -8.48
CA ASN A 76 -11.57 -1.22 -7.06
C ASN A 76 -10.80 -2.19 -6.15
N GLU A 77 -10.85 -3.50 -6.41
CA GLU A 77 -10.13 -4.51 -5.60
C GLU A 77 -8.60 -4.30 -5.68
N GLY A 78 -8.08 -4.07 -6.89
CA GLY A 78 -6.66 -3.79 -7.10
C GLY A 78 -6.23 -2.45 -6.50
N GLU A 79 -7.12 -1.46 -6.44
CA GLU A 79 -6.87 -0.18 -5.78
C GLU A 79 -6.74 -0.33 -4.27
N ILE A 80 -7.63 -1.11 -3.64
CA ILE A 80 -7.55 -1.38 -2.20
C ILE A 80 -6.25 -2.11 -1.85
N ASP A 81 -5.88 -3.13 -2.63
CA ASP A 81 -4.61 -3.84 -2.45
C ASP A 81 -3.39 -2.90 -2.59
N ALA A 82 -3.43 -1.99 -3.56
CA ALA A 82 -2.37 -1.00 -3.75
C ALA A 82 -2.28 0.01 -2.59
N LEU A 83 -3.42 0.45 -2.06
CA LEU A 83 -3.48 1.30 -0.87
C LEU A 83 -2.89 0.60 0.36
N LEU A 84 -3.21 -0.67 0.57
CA LEU A 84 -2.66 -1.47 1.67
C LEU A 84 -1.16 -1.71 1.53
N ASN A 85 -0.68 -2.00 0.32
CA ASN A 85 0.74 -2.15 0.06
C ASN A 85 1.50 -0.84 0.28
N THR A 86 0.99 0.28 -0.21
CA THR A 86 1.61 1.60 0.00
C THR A 86 1.50 2.06 1.45
N CYS A 87 0.43 1.71 2.16
CA CYS A 87 0.30 1.89 3.61
C CYS A 87 1.48 1.22 4.34
N ALA A 88 1.76 -0.05 4.05
CA ALA A 88 2.89 -0.77 4.62
C ALA A 88 4.24 -0.11 4.26
N GLY A 89 4.45 0.28 3.00
CA GLY A 89 5.66 0.96 2.55
C GLY A 89 5.89 2.31 3.24
N PHE A 90 4.84 3.11 3.41
CA PHE A 90 4.92 4.37 4.17
C PHE A 90 5.18 4.13 5.66
N THR A 91 4.60 3.09 6.25
CA THR A 91 4.86 2.70 7.64
C THR A 91 6.34 2.37 7.84
N LEU A 92 6.93 1.56 6.97
CA LEU A 92 8.35 1.19 7.02
C LEU A 92 9.29 2.38 6.76
N SER A 93 8.86 3.36 5.96
CA SER A 93 9.63 4.59 5.72
C SER A 93 9.48 5.61 6.85
N GLY A 94 8.65 5.35 7.88
CA GLY A 94 8.37 6.28 8.97
C GLY A 94 7.42 7.42 8.61
N ASN A 95 6.76 7.36 7.44
CA ASN A 95 5.75 8.35 7.04
C ASN A 95 4.35 7.92 7.52
N TYR A 96 4.15 7.94 8.81
CA TYR A 96 2.93 7.43 9.45
C TYR A 96 1.67 8.20 9.05
N SER A 97 1.78 9.49 8.73
CA SER A 97 0.63 10.28 8.27
C SER A 97 0.07 9.76 6.94
N LYS A 98 0.94 9.51 5.95
CA LYS A 98 0.53 8.92 4.67
C LYS A 98 0.13 7.45 4.79
N ALA A 99 0.79 6.71 5.66
CA ALA A 99 0.41 5.35 5.97
C ALA A 99 -1.03 5.29 6.50
N LEU A 100 -1.37 6.14 7.47
CA LEU A 100 -2.71 6.21 8.04
C LEU A 100 -3.75 6.69 7.02
N GLU A 101 -3.42 7.69 6.19
CA GLU A 101 -4.29 8.16 5.10
C GLU A 101 -4.65 7.00 4.15
N ASN A 102 -3.64 6.27 3.66
CA ASN A 102 -3.85 5.13 2.76
C ASN A 102 -4.60 3.98 3.45
N GLY A 103 -4.31 3.69 4.71
CA GLY A 103 -5.02 2.69 5.50
C GLY A 103 -6.50 3.03 5.68
N LEU A 104 -6.84 4.29 5.98
CA LEU A 104 -8.21 4.76 6.12
C LEU A 104 -8.95 4.80 4.77
N GLU A 105 -8.28 5.18 3.68
CA GLU A 105 -8.87 5.13 2.34
C GLU A 105 -9.16 3.67 1.92
N ALA A 106 -8.22 2.75 2.19
CA ALA A 106 -8.41 1.31 1.95
C ALA A 106 -9.60 0.78 2.75
N LEU A 107 -9.71 1.14 4.04
CA LEU A 107 -10.83 0.76 4.89
C LEU A 107 -12.16 1.25 4.32
N LYS A 108 -12.27 2.54 4.01
CA LYS A 108 -13.48 3.12 3.43
C LYS A 108 -13.92 2.41 2.14
N LYS A 109 -12.97 2.08 1.27
CA LYS A 109 -13.25 1.40 0.00
C LYS A 109 -13.63 -0.07 0.21
N SER A 110 -12.97 -0.77 1.13
CA SER A 110 -13.31 -2.15 1.46
C SER A 110 -14.67 -2.28 2.13
N GLU A 111 -15.06 -1.33 2.98
CA GLU A 111 -16.41 -1.22 3.54
C GLU A 111 -17.46 -1.01 2.43
N ALA A 112 -17.21 -0.08 1.50
CA ALA A 112 -18.11 0.19 0.39
C ALA A 112 -18.27 -0.98 -0.59
N SER A 113 -17.25 -1.83 -0.73
CA SER A 113 -17.28 -3.03 -1.58
C SER A 113 -17.69 -4.31 -0.84
N TYR A 114 -17.98 -4.23 0.47
CA TYR A 114 -18.28 -5.38 1.33
C TYR A 114 -17.21 -6.48 1.28
N ASN A 115 -15.93 -6.09 1.10
CA ASN A 115 -14.82 -7.02 1.08
C ASN A 115 -14.24 -7.20 2.49
N ASP A 116 -14.80 -8.17 3.22
CA ASP A 116 -14.42 -8.45 4.61
C ASP A 116 -12.92 -8.70 4.77
N ARG A 117 -12.27 -9.40 3.83
CA ARG A 117 -10.84 -9.69 3.94
C ARG A 117 -9.99 -8.42 3.85
N GLN A 118 -10.24 -7.56 2.86
CA GLN A 118 -9.51 -6.29 2.73
C GLN A 118 -9.83 -5.33 3.88
N MET A 119 -11.07 -5.36 4.38
CA MET A 119 -11.48 -4.59 5.55
C MET A 119 -10.71 -5.03 6.81
N ALA A 120 -10.55 -6.33 7.06
CA ALA A 120 -9.76 -6.83 8.18
C ALA A 120 -8.29 -6.44 8.10
N ILE A 121 -7.67 -6.54 6.90
CA ILE A 121 -6.29 -6.11 6.67
C ILE A 121 -6.16 -4.60 6.91
N SER A 122 -7.13 -3.80 6.47
CA SER A 122 -7.13 -2.34 6.67
C SER A 122 -7.18 -2.00 8.16
N PHE A 123 -8.08 -2.62 8.92
CA PHE A 123 -8.16 -2.43 10.37
C PHE A 123 -6.84 -2.82 11.06
N LEU A 124 -6.27 -3.98 10.73
CA LEU A 124 -5.01 -4.42 11.30
C LEU A 124 -3.86 -3.45 10.97
N SER A 125 -3.77 -2.99 9.72
CA SER A 125 -2.73 -2.03 9.30
C SER A 125 -2.82 -0.72 10.07
N ILE A 126 -4.03 -0.18 10.27
CA ILE A 126 -4.26 1.03 11.07
C ILE A 126 -3.85 0.79 12.54
N GLY A 127 -4.24 -0.35 13.12
CA GLY A 127 -3.85 -0.73 14.49
C GLY A 127 -2.33 -0.79 14.67
N VAL A 128 -1.62 -1.42 13.72
CA VAL A 128 -0.16 -1.51 13.71
C VAL A 128 0.50 -0.12 13.61
N ILE A 129 -0.04 0.79 12.78
CA ILE A 129 0.49 2.16 12.68
C ILE A 129 0.41 2.88 14.03
N TYR A 130 -0.73 2.81 14.72
CA TYR A 130 -0.87 3.39 16.04
C TYR A 130 0.08 2.74 17.06
N SER A 131 0.24 1.41 17.00
CA SER A 131 1.15 0.68 17.89
C SER A 131 2.63 1.07 17.68
N ILE A 132 3.06 1.29 16.43
CA ILE A 132 4.42 1.79 16.12
C ILE A 132 4.61 3.22 16.62
N GLN A 133 3.56 4.04 16.66
CA GLN A 133 3.58 5.38 17.23
C GLN A 133 3.43 5.39 18.76
N GLU A 134 3.51 4.22 19.40
CA GLU A 134 3.33 4.02 20.85
C GLU A 134 1.93 4.39 21.37
N ASP A 135 0.97 4.65 20.48
CA ASP A 135 -0.44 4.90 20.82
C ASP A 135 -1.25 3.60 20.82
N HIS A 136 -0.85 2.67 21.68
CA HIS A 136 -1.50 1.36 21.80
C HIS A 136 -2.98 1.45 22.19
N ARG A 137 -3.38 2.52 22.89
CA ARG A 137 -4.79 2.73 23.27
C ARG A 137 -5.68 2.93 22.04
N MET A 138 -5.17 3.63 21.05
CA MET A 138 -5.86 3.81 19.78
C MET A 138 -5.73 2.60 18.87
N GLY A 139 -4.62 1.85 18.94
CA GLY A 139 -4.37 0.66 18.09
C GLY A 139 -5.28 -0.53 18.41
N ILE A 140 -5.42 -0.87 19.71
CA ILE A 140 -6.18 -2.05 20.18
C ILE A 140 -7.62 -2.13 19.61
N PRO A 141 -8.45 -1.07 19.59
CA PRO A 141 -9.78 -1.13 19.01
C PRO A 141 -9.80 -1.57 17.53
N TYR A 142 -8.81 -1.14 16.76
CA TYR A 142 -8.67 -1.54 15.36
C TYR A 142 -8.22 -3.01 15.23
N GLU A 143 -7.27 -3.44 16.04
CA GLU A 143 -6.83 -4.85 16.09
C GLU A 143 -8.01 -5.77 16.44
N LEU A 144 -8.83 -5.41 17.43
CA LEU A 144 -10.00 -6.21 17.84
C LEU A 144 -11.08 -6.27 16.74
N LYS A 145 -11.30 -5.19 15.98
CA LYS A 145 -12.19 -5.21 14.81
C LYS A 145 -11.67 -6.13 13.71
N ALA A 146 -10.35 -6.11 13.46
CA ALA A 146 -9.74 -7.04 12.52
C ALA A 146 -9.94 -8.50 12.96
N LYS A 147 -9.71 -8.78 14.24
CA LYS A 147 -9.95 -10.12 14.84
C LYS A 147 -11.38 -10.59 14.59
N GLU A 148 -12.39 -9.77 14.91
CA GLU A 148 -13.80 -10.12 14.72
C GLU A 148 -14.12 -10.48 13.25
N ILE A 149 -13.55 -9.76 12.30
CA ILE A 149 -13.76 -10.06 10.88
C ILE A 149 -13.04 -11.36 10.49
N TYR A 150 -11.80 -11.57 10.94
CA TYR A 150 -11.10 -12.82 10.68
C TYR A 150 -11.80 -14.03 11.30
N GLU A 151 -12.48 -13.86 12.44
CA GLU A 151 -13.33 -14.92 13.05
C GLU A 151 -14.50 -15.28 12.13
N ARG A 152 -15.20 -14.28 11.56
CA ARG A 152 -16.26 -14.53 10.56
C ARG A 152 -15.74 -15.20 9.29
N LEU A 153 -14.51 -14.89 8.88
CA LEU A 153 -13.86 -15.50 7.72
C LEU A 153 -13.23 -16.87 8.02
N HIS A 154 -13.25 -17.33 9.27
CA HIS A 154 -12.58 -18.55 9.73
C HIS A 154 -11.07 -18.57 9.40
N ASP A 155 -10.43 -17.40 9.35
CA ASP A 155 -9.01 -17.25 9.05
C ASP A 155 -8.17 -17.34 10.35
N SER A 156 -8.01 -18.56 10.83
CA SER A 156 -7.39 -18.83 12.12
C SER A 156 -5.97 -18.28 12.26
N LEU A 157 -5.16 -18.31 11.20
CA LEU A 157 -3.80 -17.80 11.28
C LEU A 157 -3.76 -16.28 11.44
N ASN A 158 -4.60 -15.53 10.73
CA ASN A 158 -4.71 -14.10 10.91
C ASN A 158 -5.35 -13.72 12.24
N ILE A 159 -6.25 -14.54 12.80
CA ILE A 159 -6.71 -14.40 14.20
C ILE A 159 -5.51 -14.49 15.13
N GLY A 160 -4.68 -15.53 14.99
CA GLY A 160 -3.50 -15.74 15.83
C GLY A 160 -2.53 -14.57 15.79
N ASN A 161 -2.21 -14.08 14.59
CA ASN A 161 -1.34 -12.91 14.41
C ASN A 161 -1.93 -11.63 15.03
N THR A 162 -3.24 -11.42 14.87
CA THR A 162 -3.93 -10.26 15.46
C THR A 162 -3.92 -10.33 16.99
N LEU A 163 -4.17 -11.51 17.57
CA LEU A 163 -4.09 -11.74 19.02
C LEU A 163 -2.68 -11.50 19.56
N LEU A 164 -1.64 -11.91 18.84
CA LEU A 164 -0.25 -11.60 19.18
C LEU A 164 -0.04 -10.08 19.25
N ASN A 165 -0.44 -9.33 18.21
CA ASN A 165 -0.30 -7.86 18.19
C ASN A 165 -1.05 -7.21 19.35
N THR A 166 -2.31 -7.61 19.59
CA THR A 166 -3.14 -7.12 20.69
C THR A 166 -2.50 -7.42 22.05
N GLY A 167 -1.95 -8.63 22.22
CA GLY A 167 -1.23 -9.02 23.44
C GLY A 167 0.03 -8.17 23.67
N VAL A 168 0.79 -7.90 22.62
CA VAL A 168 1.95 -6.99 22.66
C VAL A 168 1.51 -5.56 23.01
N SER A 169 0.43 -5.05 22.42
CA SER A 169 -0.13 -3.73 22.71
C SER A 169 -0.54 -3.59 24.19
N TYR A 170 -1.21 -4.60 24.76
CA TYR A 170 -1.54 -4.63 26.19
C TYR A 170 -0.29 -4.69 27.10
N ASN A 171 0.74 -5.47 26.70
CA ASN A 171 2.01 -5.52 27.42
C ASN A 171 2.71 -4.14 27.46
N GLN A 172 2.65 -3.35 26.38
CA GLN A 172 3.19 -2.01 26.33
C GLN A 172 2.42 -1.05 27.24
N LEU A 173 1.12 -1.23 27.37
CA LEU A 173 0.27 -0.49 28.32
C LEU A 173 0.44 -0.97 29.77
N ASN A 174 1.32 -1.94 30.02
CA ASN A 174 1.52 -2.59 31.32
C ASN A 174 0.26 -3.28 31.87
N GLN A 175 -0.69 -3.65 30.99
CA GLN A 175 -1.87 -4.45 31.32
C GLN A 175 -1.57 -5.94 31.14
N LEU A 176 -0.73 -6.47 32.08
CA LEU A 176 -0.07 -7.75 31.91
C LEU A 176 -1.02 -8.94 31.89
N ASP A 177 -2.12 -8.89 32.65
CA ASP A 177 -3.13 -9.97 32.65
C ASP A 177 -3.86 -10.05 31.31
N SER A 178 -4.26 -8.90 30.73
CA SER A 178 -4.85 -8.85 29.40
C SER A 178 -3.87 -9.35 28.35
N ALA A 179 -2.61 -8.87 28.40
CA ALA A 179 -1.57 -9.33 27.50
C ALA A 179 -1.45 -10.87 27.52
N ARG A 180 -1.41 -11.46 28.70
CA ARG A 180 -1.30 -12.91 28.88
C ARG A 180 -2.50 -13.67 28.29
N ILE A 181 -3.71 -13.16 28.46
CA ILE A 181 -4.92 -13.78 27.90
C ILE A 181 -4.81 -13.83 26.37
N TYR A 182 -4.59 -12.69 25.70
CA TYR A 182 -4.51 -12.64 24.25
C TYR A 182 -3.35 -13.45 23.68
N LEU A 183 -2.19 -13.44 24.35
CA LEU A 183 -1.03 -14.24 23.95
C LEU A 183 -1.29 -15.74 24.07
N ASN A 184 -1.98 -16.20 25.13
CA ASN A 184 -2.32 -17.61 25.27
C ASN A 184 -3.33 -18.06 24.20
N GLU A 185 -4.34 -17.27 23.88
CA GLU A 185 -5.25 -17.56 22.76
C GLU A 185 -4.49 -17.67 21.43
N SER A 186 -3.53 -16.76 21.19
CA SER A 186 -2.65 -16.83 20.01
C SER A 186 -1.79 -18.10 20.00
N LEU A 187 -1.27 -18.50 21.18
CA LEU A 187 -0.46 -19.72 21.32
C LEU A 187 -1.28 -20.99 20.99
N GLU A 188 -2.52 -21.07 21.45
CA GLU A 188 -3.41 -22.21 21.14
C GLU A 188 -3.59 -22.37 19.62
N ILE A 189 -3.79 -21.25 18.91
CA ILE A 189 -3.88 -21.25 17.44
C ILE A 189 -2.56 -21.69 16.83
N ALA A 190 -1.44 -21.11 17.27
CA ALA A 190 -0.11 -21.42 16.74
C ALA A 190 0.23 -22.92 16.89
N LEU A 191 -0.09 -23.52 18.06
CA LEU A 191 0.10 -24.95 18.33
C LEU A 191 -0.81 -25.82 17.46
N ARG A 192 -2.10 -25.46 17.32
CA ARG A 192 -3.07 -26.20 16.50
C ARG A 192 -2.64 -26.28 15.04
N PHE A 193 -2.15 -25.17 14.48
CA PHE A 193 -1.75 -25.08 13.08
C PHE A 193 -0.26 -25.38 12.85
N LYS A 194 0.49 -25.72 13.91
CA LYS A 194 1.93 -25.97 13.88
C LYS A 194 2.72 -24.87 13.18
N ASN A 195 2.33 -23.62 13.45
CA ASN A 195 3.00 -22.46 12.88
C ASN A 195 4.17 -22.07 13.78
N ASP A 196 5.38 -22.51 13.40
CA ASP A 196 6.59 -22.34 14.20
C ASP A 196 6.94 -20.85 14.39
N ASP A 197 6.69 -19.99 13.41
CA ASP A 197 6.96 -18.55 13.46
C ASP A 197 6.06 -17.86 14.49
N LEU A 198 4.75 -18.01 14.34
CA LEU A 198 3.78 -17.45 15.29
C LEU A 198 4.02 -17.99 16.71
N MET A 199 4.23 -19.29 16.84
CA MET A 199 4.48 -19.95 18.12
C MET A 199 5.71 -19.36 18.83
N SER A 200 6.81 -19.15 18.08
CA SER A 200 8.05 -18.63 18.65
C SER A 200 7.94 -17.15 19.02
N SER A 201 7.21 -16.36 18.23
CA SER A 201 6.92 -14.95 18.52
C SER A 201 6.03 -14.79 19.75
N VAL A 202 5.04 -15.67 19.90
CA VAL A 202 4.18 -15.69 21.10
C VAL A 202 4.98 -16.14 22.34
N TYR A 203 5.84 -17.17 22.25
CA TYR A 203 6.69 -17.56 23.35
C TYR A 203 7.59 -16.42 23.83
N LEU A 204 8.21 -15.68 22.91
CA LEU A 204 9.00 -14.51 23.29
C LEU A 204 8.14 -13.47 24.03
N SER A 205 6.96 -13.16 23.51
CA SER A 205 6.06 -12.18 24.11
C SER A 205 5.57 -12.60 25.50
N LEU A 206 5.25 -13.90 25.67
CA LEU A 206 4.92 -14.48 26.99
C LEU A 206 6.13 -14.43 27.93
N GLY A 207 7.33 -14.67 27.44
CA GLY A 207 8.57 -14.52 28.22
C GLY A 207 8.71 -13.12 28.79
N ILE A 208 8.48 -12.10 27.98
CA ILE A 208 8.55 -10.67 28.38
C ILE A 208 7.44 -10.33 29.38
N VAL A 209 6.23 -10.78 29.17
CA VAL A 209 5.09 -10.56 30.10
C VAL A 209 5.38 -11.19 31.45
N ASN A 210 5.86 -12.45 31.48
CA ASN A 210 6.20 -13.12 32.74
C ASN A 210 7.39 -12.49 33.46
N LEU A 211 8.39 -11.94 32.76
CA LEU A 211 9.44 -11.12 33.35
C LEU A 211 8.83 -9.92 34.09
N LYS A 212 7.98 -9.14 33.42
CA LYS A 212 7.31 -7.99 34.03
C LYS A 212 6.41 -8.36 35.22
N MET A 213 5.84 -9.57 35.19
CA MET A 213 5.06 -10.13 36.32
C MET A 213 5.95 -10.72 37.43
N MET A 214 7.28 -10.61 37.34
CA MET A 214 8.27 -11.19 38.24
C MET A 214 8.21 -12.73 38.33
N GLN A 215 7.60 -13.39 37.34
CA GLN A 215 7.53 -14.86 37.22
C GLN A 215 8.74 -15.38 36.42
N TYR A 216 9.92 -15.21 36.98
CA TYR A 216 11.20 -15.35 36.29
C TYR A 216 11.45 -16.74 35.69
N ASP A 217 11.13 -17.83 36.41
CA ASP A 217 11.35 -19.19 35.89
C ASP A 217 10.43 -19.54 34.71
N ILE A 218 9.20 -19.03 34.76
CA ILE A 218 8.26 -19.16 33.64
C ILE A 218 8.76 -18.33 32.45
N GLY A 219 9.18 -17.09 32.70
CA GLY A 219 9.74 -16.19 31.68
C GLY A 219 10.94 -16.80 30.94
N ILE A 220 11.90 -17.38 31.69
CA ILE A 220 13.05 -18.09 31.09
C ILE A 220 12.59 -19.30 30.26
N SER A 221 11.61 -20.07 30.74
CA SER A 221 11.12 -21.23 30.03
C SER A 221 10.56 -20.83 28.67
N TYR A 222 9.73 -19.79 28.61
CA TYR A 222 9.20 -19.26 27.37
C TYR A 222 10.28 -18.70 26.43
N CYS A 223 11.23 -17.94 26.94
CA CYS A 223 12.39 -17.49 26.14
C CYS A 223 13.19 -18.64 25.54
N ARG A 224 13.37 -19.76 26.28
CA ARG A 224 14.03 -20.95 25.78
C ARG A 224 13.22 -21.66 24.69
N LEU A 225 11.89 -21.69 24.81
CA LEU A 225 10.99 -22.29 23.81
C LEU A 225 11.00 -21.52 22.48
N SER A 226 11.22 -20.21 22.52
CA SER A 226 11.30 -19.37 21.29
C SER A 226 12.61 -19.55 20.50
N LEU A 227 13.71 -19.95 21.17
CA LEU A 227 15.05 -20.00 20.57
C LEU A 227 15.22 -20.93 19.35
N PRO A 228 14.68 -22.18 19.33
CA PRO A 228 14.96 -23.14 18.26
C PRO A 228 14.62 -22.61 16.87
N TYR A 229 13.47 -21.94 16.71
CA TYR A 229 13.03 -21.39 15.45
C TYR A 229 13.95 -20.25 14.99
N PHE A 230 14.18 -19.25 15.85
CA PHE A 230 14.99 -18.10 15.49
C PHE A 230 16.48 -18.45 15.28
N LYS A 231 16.99 -19.50 15.93
CA LYS A 231 18.29 -20.07 15.61
C LYS A 231 18.33 -20.74 14.24
N LYS A 232 17.26 -21.48 13.88
CA LYS A 232 17.13 -22.15 12.58
C LYS A 232 17.05 -21.15 11.43
N THR A 233 16.32 -20.07 11.62
CA THR A 233 16.16 -18.99 10.63
C THR A 233 17.31 -17.98 10.64
N ASN A 234 18.22 -18.06 11.62
CA ASN A 234 19.29 -17.12 11.87
C ASN A 234 18.78 -15.67 12.02
N ASP A 235 17.66 -15.52 12.70
CA ASP A 235 17.03 -14.21 12.91
C ASP A 235 17.72 -13.46 14.06
N HIS A 236 18.70 -12.65 13.72
CA HIS A 236 19.51 -11.91 14.66
C HIS A 236 18.71 -10.87 15.46
N LEU A 237 17.60 -10.34 14.92
CA LEU A 237 16.71 -9.40 15.62
C LEU A 237 16.08 -10.06 16.84
N PHE A 238 15.41 -11.19 16.61
CA PHE A 238 14.74 -11.92 17.70
C PHE A 238 15.74 -12.59 18.63
N LEU A 239 16.86 -13.15 18.12
CA LEU A 239 17.90 -13.74 18.96
C LEU A 239 18.51 -12.72 19.91
N SER A 240 18.83 -11.51 19.45
CA SER A 240 19.32 -10.42 20.31
C SER A 240 18.30 -10.07 21.39
N SER A 241 17.04 -9.94 21.02
CA SER A 241 15.96 -9.60 21.95
C SER A 241 15.75 -10.68 23.02
N ILE A 242 15.72 -11.96 22.61
CA ILE A 242 15.55 -13.09 23.53
C ILE A 242 16.70 -13.12 24.54
N TYR A 243 17.93 -13.03 24.08
CA TYR A 243 19.09 -13.05 24.98
C TYR A 243 19.16 -11.82 25.88
N TYR A 244 18.72 -10.66 25.42
CA TYR A 244 18.56 -9.46 26.24
C TYR A 244 17.59 -9.73 27.41
N TYR A 245 16.38 -10.22 27.15
CA TYR A 245 15.42 -10.53 28.20
C TYR A 245 15.84 -11.68 29.11
N MET A 246 16.52 -12.71 28.58
CA MET A 246 17.11 -13.75 29.43
C MET A 246 18.16 -13.19 30.37
N SER A 247 19.03 -12.27 29.89
CA SER A 247 19.99 -11.58 30.73
C SER A 247 19.32 -10.78 31.84
N ASP A 248 18.24 -10.05 31.51
CA ASP A 248 17.48 -9.24 32.47
C ASP A 248 16.83 -10.11 33.56
N ILE A 249 16.27 -11.26 33.20
CA ILE A 249 15.72 -12.25 34.16
C ILE A 249 16.84 -12.79 35.08
N PHE A 250 18.01 -13.14 34.50
CA PHE A 250 19.09 -13.70 35.29
C PHE A 250 19.70 -12.65 36.24
N ASP A 251 19.77 -11.41 35.84
CA ASP A 251 20.21 -10.29 36.68
C ASP A 251 19.21 -10.07 37.84
N SER A 252 17.92 -9.96 37.52
CA SER A 252 16.83 -9.83 38.50
C SER A 252 16.80 -10.97 39.55
N THR A 253 17.32 -12.15 39.19
CA THR A 253 17.39 -13.34 40.08
C THR A 253 18.76 -13.50 40.75
N GLY A 254 19.68 -12.52 40.62
CA GLY A 254 21.01 -12.53 41.19
C GLY A 254 22.00 -13.50 40.53
N ARG A 255 21.64 -14.14 39.43
CA ARG A 255 22.49 -15.09 38.69
C ARG A 255 23.41 -14.35 37.72
N ARG A 256 24.33 -13.57 38.22
CA ARG A 256 25.15 -12.61 37.49
C ARG A 256 25.98 -13.23 36.36
N ASP A 257 26.58 -14.39 36.55
CA ASP A 257 27.38 -15.05 35.51
C ASP A 257 26.51 -15.38 34.27
N SER A 258 25.29 -15.87 34.52
CA SER A 258 24.32 -16.09 33.44
C SER A 258 23.87 -14.79 32.80
N ALA A 259 23.63 -13.74 33.56
CA ALA A 259 23.28 -12.41 33.04
C ALA A 259 24.37 -11.88 32.10
N PHE A 260 25.63 -11.94 32.50
CA PHE A 260 26.75 -11.57 31.64
C PHE A 260 26.84 -12.41 30.38
N TYR A 261 26.65 -13.72 30.49
CA TYR A 261 26.71 -14.62 29.35
C TYR A 261 25.66 -14.25 28.29
N TYR A 262 24.40 -14.13 28.72
CA TYR A 262 23.30 -13.81 27.80
C TYR A 262 23.37 -12.36 27.28
N SER A 263 23.81 -11.40 28.06
CA SER A 263 24.01 -10.02 27.60
C SER A 263 25.10 -9.91 26.52
N ARG A 264 26.16 -10.73 26.59
CA ARG A 264 27.17 -10.82 25.55
C ARG A 264 26.62 -11.45 24.27
N LEU A 265 25.80 -12.48 24.38
CA LEU A 265 25.11 -13.08 23.21
C LEU A 265 24.16 -12.06 22.58
N ALA A 266 23.39 -11.32 23.37
CA ALA A 266 22.53 -10.25 22.87
C ALA A 266 23.33 -9.22 22.08
N LEU A 267 24.47 -8.76 22.63
CA LEU A 267 25.37 -7.83 21.95
C LEU A 267 25.97 -8.40 20.67
N GLN A 268 26.34 -9.68 20.66
CA GLN A 268 26.86 -10.33 19.45
C GLN A 268 25.83 -10.28 18.32
N HIS A 269 24.60 -10.72 18.57
CA HIS A 269 23.52 -10.70 17.55
C HIS A 269 23.12 -9.27 17.16
N ALA A 270 23.15 -8.32 18.12
CA ALA A 270 22.94 -6.91 17.83
C ALA A 270 23.98 -6.34 16.84
N ARG A 271 25.25 -6.77 16.96
CA ARG A 271 26.32 -6.38 16.03
C ARG A 271 26.15 -7.01 14.64
N GLU A 272 25.78 -8.29 14.59
CA GLU A 272 25.55 -8.99 13.33
C GLU A 272 24.35 -8.40 12.57
N MET A 273 23.30 -7.95 13.29
CA MET A 273 22.17 -7.23 12.72
C MET A 273 22.52 -5.79 12.30
N GLY A 274 23.53 -5.19 12.93
CA GLY A 274 23.88 -3.77 12.72
C GLY A 274 22.82 -2.79 13.21
N SER A 275 21.94 -3.20 14.14
CA SER A 275 20.85 -2.36 14.66
C SER A 275 21.32 -1.46 15.80
N PRO A 276 21.35 -0.12 15.65
CA PRO A 276 21.72 0.79 16.73
C PRO A 276 20.84 0.65 17.96
N GLN A 277 19.57 0.31 17.80
CA GLN A 277 18.65 0.13 18.92
C GLN A 277 19.02 -1.08 19.76
N LEU A 278 19.28 -2.23 19.13
CA LEU A 278 19.70 -3.46 19.84
C LEU A 278 21.10 -3.29 20.47
N LEU A 279 22.00 -2.60 19.77
CA LEU A 279 23.31 -2.24 20.33
C LEU A 279 23.17 -1.36 21.57
N LEU A 280 22.30 -0.37 21.53
CA LEU A 280 22.02 0.51 22.67
C LEU A 280 21.52 -0.27 23.89
N TYR A 281 20.54 -1.16 23.69
CA TYR A 281 19.98 -1.96 24.80
C TYR A 281 21.02 -2.92 25.38
N SER A 282 21.69 -3.69 24.53
CA SER A 282 22.67 -4.68 24.98
C SER A 282 23.90 -4.04 25.65
N THR A 283 24.38 -2.90 25.14
CA THR A 283 25.53 -2.19 25.75
C THR A 283 25.16 -1.49 27.06
N LYS A 284 23.96 -0.90 27.17
CA LYS A 284 23.47 -0.37 28.44
C LYS A 284 23.37 -1.45 29.51
N GLN A 285 22.85 -2.60 29.17
CA GLN A 285 22.70 -3.73 30.09
C GLN A 285 24.09 -4.22 30.57
N LEU A 286 25.06 -4.40 29.66
CA LEU A 286 26.42 -4.75 30.03
C LEU A 286 27.09 -3.68 30.92
N SER A 287 26.90 -2.40 30.61
CA SER A 287 27.40 -1.31 31.42
C SER A 287 26.84 -1.36 32.87
N ALA A 288 25.53 -1.61 33.00
CA ALA A 288 24.88 -1.76 34.31
C ALA A 288 25.47 -2.95 35.09
N LEU A 289 25.55 -4.14 34.48
CA LEU A 289 26.11 -5.36 35.09
C LEU A 289 27.56 -5.15 35.57
N PHE A 290 28.40 -4.49 34.75
CA PHE A 290 29.77 -4.18 35.14
C PHE A 290 29.83 -3.18 36.27
N LYS A 291 28.97 -2.15 36.25
CA LYS A 291 28.89 -1.15 37.36
C LYS A 291 28.51 -1.79 38.66
N GLU A 292 27.48 -2.66 38.66
CA GLU A 292 27.06 -3.38 39.87
C GLU A 292 28.12 -4.37 40.37
N SER A 293 28.96 -4.89 39.47
CA SER A 293 30.10 -5.76 39.79
C SER A 293 31.37 -4.96 40.21
N ASN A 294 31.25 -3.66 40.39
CA ASN A 294 32.36 -2.73 40.72
C ASN A 294 33.54 -2.75 39.74
N LYS A 295 33.26 -3.11 38.45
CA LYS A 295 34.24 -3.13 37.34
C LYS A 295 34.05 -1.85 36.49
N LEU A 296 34.44 -0.71 37.08
CA LEU A 296 34.12 0.62 36.55
C LEU A 296 34.74 0.87 35.15
N ASP A 297 35.95 0.40 34.89
CA ASP A 297 36.61 0.56 33.58
C ASP A 297 35.80 -0.11 32.46
N SER A 298 35.35 -1.36 32.72
CA SER A 298 34.48 -2.07 31.76
C SER A 298 33.12 -1.40 31.61
N ALA A 299 32.53 -0.94 32.73
CA ALA A 299 31.28 -0.20 32.73
C ALA A 299 31.34 1.05 31.84
N PHE A 300 32.45 1.79 31.94
CA PHE A 300 32.68 2.98 31.13
C PHE A 300 32.80 2.69 29.64
N ILE A 301 33.55 1.63 29.26
CA ILE A 301 33.69 1.21 27.88
C ILE A 301 32.31 0.88 27.26
N TYR A 302 31.49 0.13 27.95
CA TYR A 302 30.16 -0.21 27.46
C TYR A 302 29.18 0.98 27.46
N GLN A 303 29.37 1.93 28.37
CA GLN A 303 28.60 3.18 28.37
C GLN A 303 28.97 4.07 27.18
N GLU A 304 30.23 4.15 26.81
CA GLU A 304 30.67 4.84 25.61
C GLU A 304 30.08 4.19 24.33
N LEU A 305 30.10 2.85 24.24
CA LEU A 305 29.47 2.12 23.16
C LEU A 305 27.95 2.37 23.10
N ALA A 306 27.28 2.48 24.26
CA ALA A 306 25.86 2.82 24.33
C ALA A 306 25.58 4.26 23.85
N MET A 307 26.46 5.23 24.18
CA MET A 307 26.37 6.59 23.64
C MET A 307 26.50 6.61 22.12
N ASN A 308 27.51 5.94 21.57
CA ASN A 308 27.72 5.84 20.13
C ASN A 308 26.52 5.18 19.41
N ALA A 309 25.95 4.14 20.01
CA ALA A 309 24.73 3.50 19.48
C ALA A 309 23.53 4.44 19.53
N LYS A 310 23.37 5.22 20.59
CA LYS A 310 22.32 6.24 20.73
C LYS A 310 22.45 7.34 19.69
N ASP A 311 23.67 7.82 19.45
CA ASP A 311 23.94 8.85 18.45
C ASP A 311 23.65 8.32 17.04
N SER A 312 24.04 7.07 16.76
CA SER A 312 23.71 6.39 15.51
C SER A 312 22.20 6.23 15.32
N LEU A 313 21.47 5.86 16.38
CA LEU A 313 20.01 5.77 16.35
C LEU A 313 19.37 7.13 16.04
N THR A 314 19.80 8.17 16.75
CA THR A 314 19.32 9.55 16.53
C THR A 314 19.61 10.02 15.10
N ASN A 315 20.76 9.69 14.55
CA ASN A 315 21.12 10.04 13.18
C ASN A 315 20.29 9.27 12.17
N GLN A 316 20.02 7.97 12.40
CA GLN A 316 19.11 7.19 11.54
C GLN A 316 17.69 7.74 11.56
N GLU A 317 17.18 8.14 12.73
CA GLU A 317 15.86 8.76 12.84
C GLU A 317 15.79 10.08 12.06
N LYS A 318 16.80 10.95 12.23
CA LYS A 318 16.91 12.19 11.44
C LYS A 318 16.99 11.92 9.94
N GLN A 319 17.79 10.93 9.53
CA GLN A 319 17.92 10.55 8.13
C GLN A 319 16.59 10.02 7.57
N ARG A 320 15.87 9.18 8.31
CA ARG A 320 14.51 8.74 7.94
C ARG A 320 13.54 9.91 7.79
N GLN A 321 13.59 10.88 8.71
CA GLN A 321 12.75 12.08 8.61
C GLN A 321 13.07 12.90 7.36
N VAL A 322 14.36 13.10 7.05
CA VAL A 322 14.78 13.79 5.82
C VAL A 322 14.36 13.03 4.56
N GLN A 323 14.53 11.71 4.56
CA GLN A 323 14.08 10.86 3.43
C GLN A 323 12.56 10.95 3.25
N ALA A 324 11.78 10.90 4.34
CA ALA A 324 10.34 11.05 4.30
C ALA A 324 9.92 12.43 3.77
N LEU A 325 10.60 13.50 4.20
CA LEU A 325 10.35 14.86 3.69
C LEU A 325 10.71 14.97 2.20
N THR A 326 11.85 14.43 1.79
CA THR A 326 12.29 14.43 0.39
C THR A 326 11.31 13.65 -0.49
N PHE A 327 10.89 12.47 -0.03
CA PHE A 327 9.91 11.66 -0.73
C PHE A 327 8.56 12.39 -0.83
N ASN A 328 8.08 13.02 0.25
CA ASN A 328 6.86 13.81 0.24
C ASN A 328 6.93 14.96 -0.78
N GLU A 329 8.06 15.65 -0.85
CA GLU A 329 8.26 16.72 -1.83
C GLU A 329 8.29 16.17 -3.26
N GLN A 330 8.96 15.04 -3.50
CA GLN A 330 8.93 14.37 -4.82
C GLN A 330 7.50 13.97 -5.22
N MET A 331 6.74 13.40 -4.31
CA MET A 331 5.34 13.04 -4.54
C MET A 331 4.48 14.28 -4.83
N ARG A 332 4.68 15.36 -4.09
CA ARG A 332 4.01 16.65 -4.34
C ARG A 332 4.33 17.19 -5.75
N GLN A 333 5.58 17.10 -6.18
CA GLN A 333 5.99 17.52 -7.52
C GLN A 333 5.35 16.67 -8.62
N ILE A 334 5.29 15.35 -8.42
CA ILE A 334 4.61 14.42 -9.33
C ILE A 334 3.12 14.77 -9.43
N GLU A 335 2.46 15.03 -8.31
CA GLU A 335 1.04 15.41 -8.27
C GLU A 335 0.79 16.74 -8.98
N ILE A 336 1.64 17.74 -8.76
CA ILE A 336 1.56 19.03 -9.45
C ILE A 336 1.75 18.84 -10.97
N ALA A 337 2.74 18.06 -11.37
CA ALA A 337 2.99 17.77 -12.79
C ALA A 337 1.80 17.04 -13.42
N LYS A 338 1.18 16.10 -12.72
CA LYS A 338 -0.02 15.38 -13.17
C LYS A 338 -1.20 16.34 -13.36
N LYS A 339 -1.52 17.16 -12.35
CA LYS A 339 -2.57 18.18 -12.44
C LYS A 339 -2.35 19.10 -13.62
N LYS A 340 -1.11 19.59 -13.80
CA LYS A 340 -0.76 20.44 -14.93
C LYS A 340 -0.96 19.73 -16.29
N SER A 341 -0.61 18.45 -16.39
CA SER A 341 -0.83 17.69 -17.63
C SER A 341 -2.32 17.48 -17.92
N GLU A 342 -3.12 17.22 -16.88
CA GLU A 342 -4.59 17.10 -16.99
C GLU A 342 -5.22 18.43 -17.42
N GLU A 343 -4.80 19.56 -16.84
CA GLU A 343 -5.26 20.90 -17.23
C GLU A 343 -4.92 21.21 -18.70
N VAL A 344 -3.70 20.86 -19.14
CA VAL A 344 -3.29 21.03 -20.54
C VAL A 344 -4.15 20.18 -21.47
N ALA A 345 -4.42 18.92 -21.10
CA ALA A 345 -5.27 18.02 -21.88
C ALA A 345 -6.72 18.54 -21.99
N VAL A 346 -7.29 19.00 -20.86
CA VAL A 346 -8.63 19.63 -20.82
C VAL A 346 -8.65 20.90 -21.68
N ARG A 347 -7.63 21.76 -21.56
CA ARG A 347 -7.53 22.98 -22.37
C ARG A 347 -7.46 22.67 -23.85
N LYS A 348 -6.64 21.68 -24.26
CA LYS A 348 -6.53 21.22 -25.66
C LYS A 348 -7.88 20.74 -26.18
N ARG A 349 -8.57 19.86 -25.43
CA ARG A 349 -9.91 19.38 -25.78
C ARG A 349 -10.92 20.52 -25.93
N ASN A 350 -10.89 21.51 -25.03
CA ASN A 350 -11.81 22.64 -25.08
C ASN A 350 -11.51 23.55 -26.30
N LEU A 351 -10.24 23.72 -26.68
CA LEU A 351 -9.86 24.43 -27.88
C LEU A 351 -10.31 23.71 -29.17
N GLU A 352 -10.18 22.37 -29.21
CA GLU A 352 -10.65 21.54 -30.32
C GLU A 352 -12.17 21.66 -30.46
N LEU A 353 -12.92 21.51 -29.35
CA LEU A 353 -14.38 21.68 -29.34
C LEU A 353 -14.80 23.09 -29.76
N GLY A 354 -14.10 24.12 -29.25
CA GLY A 354 -14.32 25.52 -29.64
C GLY A 354 -14.07 25.75 -31.14
N GLY A 355 -13.01 25.15 -31.66
CA GLY A 355 -12.69 25.18 -33.10
C GLY A 355 -13.79 24.59 -33.98
N ILE A 356 -14.31 23.42 -33.58
CA ILE A 356 -15.44 22.75 -34.25
C ILE A 356 -16.71 23.60 -34.14
N ALA A 357 -16.97 24.20 -32.97
CA ALA A 357 -18.15 25.04 -32.73
C ALA A 357 -18.17 26.32 -33.62
N ILE A 358 -17.00 26.85 -33.94
CA ILE A 358 -16.85 27.99 -34.86
C ILE A 358 -16.91 27.52 -36.33
N PHE A 359 -16.27 26.39 -36.64
CA PHE A 359 -16.21 25.85 -37.99
C PHE A 359 -17.59 25.52 -38.57
N ILE A 360 -18.45 24.88 -37.77
CA ILE A 360 -19.78 24.42 -38.25
C ILE A 360 -20.67 25.58 -38.71
N PRO A 361 -20.88 26.69 -37.95
CA PRO A 361 -21.66 27.82 -38.41
C PRO A 361 -21.07 28.49 -39.66
N ILE A 362 -19.74 28.64 -39.72
CA ILE A 362 -19.06 29.19 -40.88
C ILE A 362 -19.27 28.33 -42.13
N PHE A 363 -19.16 26.99 -41.96
CA PHE A 363 -19.39 26.03 -43.03
C PHE A 363 -20.84 26.09 -43.53
N LEU A 364 -21.83 26.09 -42.61
CA LEU A 364 -23.25 26.25 -42.97
C LEU A 364 -23.54 27.58 -43.66
N LEU A 365 -22.96 28.68 -43.21
CA LEU A 365 -23.07 29.97 -43.84
C LEU A 365 -22.47 29.96 -45.26
N GLY A 366 -21.32 29.29 -45.42
CA GLY A 366 -20.69 29.05 -46.72
C GLY A 366 -21.61 28.34 -47.71
N ILE A 367 -22.30 27.30 -47.23
CA ILE A 367 -23.29 26.57 -48.06
C ILE A 367 -24.45 27.47 -48.47
N LEU A 368 -24.96 28.28 -47.55
CA LEU A 368 -26.03 29.25 -47.86
C LEU A 368 -25.59 30.31 -48.89
N LEU A 369 -24.37 30.76 -48.84
CA LEU A 369 -23.77 31.73 -49.80
C LEU A 369 -23.53 31.07 -51.17
N LEU A 370 -23.07 29.79 -51.20
CA LEU A 370 -22.94 28.99 -52.42
C LEU A 370 -24.29 28.80 -53.15
N GLY A 371 -25.38 28.67 -52.39
CA GLY A 371 -26.74 28.63 -52.95
C GLY A 371 -27.15 29.91 -53.69
N ARG A 372 -26.41 31.05 -53.55
CA ARG A 372 -26.65 32.26 -54.33
C ARG A 372 -25.86 32.28 -55.65
N ARG A 373 -24.97 31.34 -55.93
CA ARG A 373 -24.20 31.19 -57.17
C ARG A 373 -24.81 30.10 -58.05
N LYS A 374 -24.47 30.03 -59.35
CA LYS A 374 -24.90 28.97 -60.28
C LYS A 374 -24.20 27.63 -60.00
N VAL A 375 -24.49 27.01 -58.85
CA VAL A 375 -23.98 25.67 -58.48
C VAL A 375 -25.10 24.64 -58.69
N LYS A 376 -24.74 23.39 -59.12
CA LYS A 376 -25.70 22.30 -59.32
C LYS A 376 -26.47 22.02 -58.02
N SER A 377 -27.79 21.95 -58.08
CA SER A 377 -28.67 21.70 -56.93
C SER A 377 -28.25 20.46 -56.08
N ARG A 378 -27.83 19.39 -56.74
CA ARG A 378 -27.37 18.16 -56.07
C ARG A 378 -26.15 18.38 -55.17
N THR A 379 -25.22 19.28 -55.56
CA THR A 379 -24.03 19.59 -54.74
C THR A 379 -24.39 20.36 -53.47
N ILE A 380 -25.35 21.28 -53.59
CA ILE A 380 -25.83 22.06 -52.44
C ILE A 380 -26.63 21.22 -51.49
N GLU A 381 -27.45 20.31 -52.03
CA GLU A 381 -28.18 19.30 -51.20
C GLU A 381 -27.20 18.41 -50.40
N PHE A 382 -26.21 17.84 -51.09
CA PHE A 382 -25.19 16.99 -50.43
C PHE A 382 -24.43 17.74 -49.34
N LEU A 383 -23.96 18.96 -49.63
CA LEU A 383 -23.25 19.80 -48.65
C LEU A 383 -24.15 20.20 -47.49
N GLY A 384 -25.44 20.43 -47.71
CA GLY A 384 -26.44 20.72 -46.69
C GLY A 384 -26.64 19.56 -45.71
N VAL A 385 -26.80 18.36 -46.28
CA VAL A 385 -26.92 17.13 -45.48
C VAL A 385 -25.64 16.86 -44.67
N LEU A 386 -24.48 17.04 -45.29
CA LEU A 386 -23.18 16.87 -44.61
C LEU A 386 -22.99 17.90 -43.49
N GLY A 387 -23.40 19.15 -43.68
CA GLY A 387 -23.33 20.18 -42.64
C GLY A 387 -24.24 19.91 -41.46
N LEU A 388 -25.43 19.35 -41.70
CA LEU A 388 -26.37 18.93 -40.66
C LEU A 388 -25.83 17.71 -39.91
N LEU A 389 -25.17 16.78 -40.61
CA LEU A 389 -24.50 15.64 -39.96
C LEU A 389 -23.36 16.11 -39.03
N PHE A 390 -22.52 17.03 -39.46
CA PHE A 390 -21.48 17.61 -38.60
C PHE A 390 -22.07 18.32 -37.36
N LEU A 391 -23.18 19.02 -37.52
CA LEU A 391 -23.87 19.66 -36.41
C LEU A 391 -24.40 18.63 -35.41
N PHE A 392 -24.98 17.52 -35.91
CA PHE A 392 -25.47 16.43 -35.07
C PHE A 392 -24.34 15.78 -34.28
N GLU A 393 -23.25 15.37 -34.94
CA GLU A 393 -22.08 14.79 -34.30
C GLU A 393 -21.45 15.72 -33.26
N PHE A 394 -21.40 17.02 -33.55
CA PHE A 394 -20.91 18.01 -32.59
C PHE A 394 -21.78 18.08 -31.34
N ILE A 395 -23.12 18.09 -31.51
CA ILE A 395 -24.02 18.11 -30.35
C ILE A 395 -23.86 16.86 -29.48
N VAL A 396 -23.72 15.70 -30.09
CA VAL A 396 -23.48 14.42 -29.40
C VAL A 396 -22.14 14.48 -28.66
N LEU A 397 -21.07 14.89 -29.35
CA LEU A 397 -19.74 14.99 -28.75
C LEU A 397 -19.67 16.00 -27.59
N PHE A 398 -20.38 17.14 -27.73
CA PHE A 398 -20.47 18.15 -26.68
C PHE A 398 -21.30 17.69 -25.48
N ALA A 399 -22.40 16.97 -25.72
CA ALA A 399 -23.29 16.48 -24.66
C ALA A 399 -22.70 15.28 -23.91
N HIS A 400 -21.86 14.48 -24.54
CA HIS A 400 -21.34 13.23 -24.02
C HIS A 400 -20.74 13.34 -22.61
N PRO A 401 -19.84 14.30 -22.27
CA PRO A 401 -19.28 14.42 -20.93
C PRO A 401 -20.33 14.80 -19.87
N PHE A 402 -21.36 15.56 -20.22
CA PHE A 402 -22.46 15.90 -19.31
C PHE A 402 -23.36 14.69 -19.07
N ILE A 403 -23.67 13.95 -20.12
CA ILE A 403 -24.47 12.73 -20.05
C ILE A 403 -23.73 11.67 -19.22
N GLY A 404 -22.43 11.47 -19.43
CA GLY A 404 -21.60 10.55 -18.66
C GLY A 404 -21.63 10.86 -17.17
N HIS A 405 -21.49 12.14 -16.82
CA HIS A 405 -21.56 12.57 -15.41
C HIS A 405 -22.94 12.29 -14.77
N TRP A 406 -24.03 12.55 -15.49
CA TRP A 406 -25.40 12.33 -14.97
C TRP A 406 -25.78 10.85 -14.89
N THR A 407 -25.23 10.04 -15.78
CA THR A 407 -25.54 8.60 -15.84
C THR A 407 -24.58 7.74 -15.01
N HIS A 408 -23.64 8.36 -14.27
CA HIS A 408 -22.55 7.66 -13.58
C HIS A 408 -21.82 6.67 -14.51
N GLU A 409 -21.61 7.09 -15.78
CA GLU A 409 -20.95 6.32 -16.84
C GLU A 409 -21.66 4.98 -17.18
N SER A 410 -22.94 4.81 -16.80
CA SER A 410 -23.72 3.63 -17.13
C SER A 410 -24.02 3.58 -18.63
N PRO A 411 -23.52 2.56 -19.38
CA PRO A 411 -23.69 2.49 -20.84
C PRO A 411 -25.16 2.44 -21.27
N VAL A 412 -26.03 1.82 -20.47
CA VAL A 412 -27.46 1.68 -20.76
C VAL A 412 -28.17 3.03 -20.69
N TRP A 413 -27.94 3.81 -19.63
CA TRP A 413 -28.52 5.14 -19.47
C TRP A 413 -27.96 6.14 -20.47
N MET A 414 -26.65 6.04 -20.79
CA MET A 414 -26.03 6.87 -21.84
C MET A 414 -26.68 6.60 -23.19
N LEU A 415 -26.89 5.33 -23.56
CA LEU A 415 -27.54 4.95 -24.81
C LEU A 415 -28.97 5.50 -24.87
N LEU A 416 -29.77 5.35 -23.80
CA LEU A 416 -31.15 5.84 -23.74
C LEU A 416 -31.22 7.36 -23.94
N ILE A 417 -30.34 8.12 -23.30
CA ILE A 417 -30.30 9.59 -23.44
C ILE A 417 -29.87 9.98 -24.85
N LEU A 418 -28.86 9.31 -25.43
CA LEU A 418 -28.42 9.57 -26.82
C LEU A 418 -29.52 9.26 -27.83
N VAL A 419 -30.29 8.18 -27.62
CA VAL A 419 -31.46 7.84 -28.48
C VAL A 419 -32.54 8.90 -28.33
N ALA A 420 -32.81 9.40 -27.12
CA ALA A 420 -33.76 10.48 -26.90
C ALA A 420 -33.31 11.79 -27.60
N VAL A 421 -32.03 12.16 -27.50
CA VAL A 421 -31.45 13.30 -28.22
C VAL A 421 -31.59 13.11 -29.76
N ALA A 422 -31.29 11.92 -30.26
CA ALA A 422 -31.44 11.62 -31.68
C ALA A 422 -32.91 11.72 -32.12
N ALA A 423 -33.87 11.24 -31.33
CA ALA A 423 -35.30 11.32 -31.61
C ALA A 423 -35.83 12.77 -31.70
N ILE A 424 -35.21 13.70 -30.96
CA ILE A 424 -35.51 15.16 -31.04
C ILE A 424 -34.83 15.78 -32.28
N LEU A 425 -33.59 15.39 -32.56
CA LEU A 425 -32.81 15.99 -33.64
C LEU A 425 -33.22 15.54 -35.05
N ILE A 426 -33.72 14.31 -35.21
CA ILE A 426 -34.19 13.77 -36.52
C ILE A 426 -35.32 14.61 -37.11
N PRO A 427 -36.42 14.95 -36.41
CA PRO A 427 -37.46 15.82 -36.93
C PRO A 427 -36.96 17.25 -37.27
N ILE A 428 -36.05 17.77 -36.47
CA ILE A 428 -35.43 19.08 -36.72
C ILE A 428 -34.60 19.03 -37.99
N HIS A 429 -33.80 17.98 -38.17
CA HIS A 429 -33.02 17.73 -39.37
C HIS A 429 -33.91 17.69 -40.60
N HIS A 430 -34.97 16.91 -40.58
CA HIS A 430 -35.91 16.78 -41.72
C HIS A 430 -36.64 18.10 -42.06
N ARG A 431 -37.07 18.85 -41.06
CA ARG A 431 -37.67 20.18 -41.25
C ARG A 431 -36.65 21.18 -41.84
N SER A 432 -35.41 21.17 -41.33
CA SER A 432 -34.35 22.04 -41.82
C SER A 432 -33.98 21.68 -43.29
N GLU A 433 -33.89 20.42 -43.59
CA GLU A 433 -33.65 19.93 -44.96
C GLU A 433 -34.76 20.38 -45.94
N THR A 434 -36.02 20.20 -45.55
CA THR A 434 -37.19 20.62 -46.40
C THR A 434 -37.24 22.12 -46.51
N TRP A 435 -36.90 22.92 -45.49
CA TRP A 435 -36.84 24.37 -45.56
C TRP A 435 -35.70 24.85 -46.48
N ILE A 436 -34.53 24.25 -46.41
CA ILE A 436 -33.40 24.51 -47.29
C ILE A 436 -33.77 24.20 -48.76
N LYS A 437 -34.37 23.03 -48.99
CA LYS A 437 -34.82 22.65 -50.35
C LYS A 437 -35.87 23.63 -50.90
N LYS A 438 -36.87 24.05 -50.11
CA LYS A 438 -37.88 25.04 -50.53
C LYS A 438 -37.25 26.40 -50.81
N LYS A 439 -36.34 26.86 -49.99
CA LYS A 439 -35.70 28.17 -50.17
C LYS A 439 -34.73 28.23 -51.34
N LEU A 440 -34.17 27.06 -51.71
CA LEU A 440 -33.31 26.92 -52.91
C LEU A 440 -34.10 26.75 -54.21
N ALA A 441 -35.29 26.10 -54.13
CA ALA A 441 -36.19 25.91 -55.27
C ALA A 441 -37.04 27.14 -55.63
N SER A 442 -37.19 28.12 -54.71
CA SER A 442 -38.03 29.31 -54.90
C SER A 442 -37.31 30.47 -55.63
N LYS A 443 -36.20 30.22 -56.38
CA LYS A 443 -35.64 31.22 -57.26
C LYS A 443 -36.44 31.33 -58.55
N PRO A 444 -36.93 32.52 -58.90
CA PRO A 444 -37.63 32.70 -60.18
C PRO A 444 -36.65 32.40 -61.32
N GLU A 445 -37.09 31.57 -62.29
CA GLU A 445 -36.46 31.48 -63.58
C GLU A 445 -36.43 32.88 -64.19
N VAL A 446 -35.27 33.45 -64.37
CA VAL A 446 -35.09 34.61 -65.21
C VAL A 446 -35.26 34.11 -66.65
N LYS A 447 -36.45 34.33 -67.23
CA LYS A 447 -36.68 34.18 -68.64
C LYS A 447 -35.75 35.18 -69.36
N HIS A 448 -34.93 34.65 -70.23
CA HIS A 448 -34.28 35.39 -71.31
C HIS A 448 -35.24 35.47 -72.49
#